data_7671c74165ef4ed78f5cad3d29e64d01
#
_entry.id   7671c74165ef4ed78f5cad3d29e64d01
#
_cell.length_a   1.000
_cell.length_b   1.000
_cell.length_c   1.000
_cell.angle_alpha   90.00
_cell.angle_beta   90.00
_cell.angle_gamma   90.00
#
_symmetry.space_group_name_H-M   'P 1'
#
loop_
_entity.id
_entity.type
_entity.pdbx_description
1 polymer ?
#
loop_
_entity_poly.entity_id
_entity_poly.type
_entity_poly.pdbx_seq_one_letter_code
_entity_poly.pdbx_strand_id
1 'polypeptide(L)'
;MNELPDDANLLKTVLPPLLDDFQHWFGLTVKRLESTQASFLTVEQQQDLLERVQTAKQQVSAAQVLSAATDSKAGIDMPVVMKWHKLVHECWGVAIRMKREASETESDTQEPDTQKPDT
;
A
#
# COMPACT_ATOMS: atom_id res chain seq x y z
N MET A 1 5.24 5.20 -36.17
CA MET A 1 5.09 5.22 -35.52
C MET A 1 4.73 5.11 -34.70
N ASN A 2 4.79 4.88 -34.38
CA ASN A 2 4.45 4.76 -33.54
C ASN A 2 4.22 5.26 -32.75
N GLU A 3 4.02 5.57 -32.70
CA GLU A 3 3.57 6.14 -31.97
C GLU A 3 3.44 5.84 -30.74
N LEU A 4 3.50 4.96 -30.37
CA LEU A 4 3.48 4.70 -28.98
C LEU A 4 4.78 5.17 -28.39
N PRO A 5 4.73 5.79 -27.22
CA PRO A 5 5.96 6.13 -26.54
C PRO A 5 6.71 4.83 -26.33
N ASP A 6 7.99 4.85 -26.40
CA ASP A 6 8.67 3.64 -26.15
C ASP A 6 8.54 3.28 -24.66
N ASP A 7 8.68 2.01 -24.37
CA ASP A 7 8.47 1.51 -23.03
C ASP A 7 9.45 2.10 -22.04
N ALA A 8 10.67 2.39 -22.49
CA ALA A 8 11.67 2.96 -21.61
C ALA A 8 11.28 4.33 -21.10
N ASN A 9 10.72 5.18 -21.97
CA ASN A 9 10.27 6.49 -21.55
C ASN A 9 9.08 6.42 -20.62
N LEU A 10 8.19 5.49 -20.89
CA LEU A 10 7.04 5.29 -20.01
C LEU A 10 7.50 4.86 -18.62
N LEU A 11 8.44 3.91 -18.55
CA LEU A 11 8.95 3.45 -17.26
C LEU A 11 9.64 4.57 -16.50
N LYS A 12 10.41 5.40 -17.18
CA LYS A 12 11.05 6.53 -16.54
C LYS A 12 10.06 7.47 -15.89
N THR A 13 8.93 7.65 -16.53
CA THR A 13 7.91 8.58 -16.06
C THR A 13 7.05 7.97 -14.97
N VAL A 14 6.69 6.69 -15.10
CA VAL A 14 5.68 6.08 -14.26
C VAL A 14 6.28 5.33 -13.06
N LEU A 15 7.41 4.67 -13.28
CA LEU A 15 7.95 3.76 -12.28
C LEU A 15 8.36 4.46 -10.97
N PRO A 16 9.11 5.56 -10.99
CA PRO A 16 9.50 6.17 -9.72
C PRO A 16 8.33 6.59 -8.85
N PRO A 17 7.31 7.30 -9.36
CA PRO A 17 6.17 7.63 -8.49
C PRO A 17 5.38 6.41 -8.05
N LEU A 18 5.32 5.37 -8.86
CA LEU A 18 4.63 4.15 -8.46
C LEU A 18 5.35 3.49 -7.27
N LEU A 19 6.66 3.41 -7.34
CA LEU A 19 7.45 2.84 -6.24
C LEU A 19 7.31 3.69 -4.98
N ASP A 20 7.29 5.01 -5.13
CA ASP A 20 7.08 5.90 -3.99
C ASP A 20 5.73 5.67 -3.35
N ASP A 21 4.69 5.45 -4.17
CA ASP A 21 3.35 5.18 -3.65
C ASP A 21 3.32 3.88 -2.86
N PHE A 22 3.96 2.83 -3.38
CA PHE A 22 4.04 1.57 -2.64
C PHE A 22 4.73 1.77 -1.30
N GLN A 23 5.85 2.49 -1.28
CA GLN A 23 6.55 2.76 -0.03
C GLN A 23 5.67 3.51 0.96
N HIS A 24 4.94 4.48 0.45
CA HIS A 24 4.05 5.27 1.30
C HIS A 24 2.99 4.38 1.96
N TRP A 25 2.27 3.61 1.16
CA TRP A 25 1.18 2.79 1.69
C TRP A 25 1.68 1.68 2.60
N PHE A 26 2.79 1.04 2.21
CA PHE A 26 3.36 -0.01 3.06
C PHE A 26 3.87 0.58 4.37
N GLY A 27 4.49 1.75 4.32
CA GLY A 27 4.98 2.40 5.53
C GLY A 27 3.87 2.74 6.50
N LEU A 28 2.76 3.28 5.99
CA LEU A 28 1.60 3.57 6.83
C LEU A 28 1.03 2.31 7.44
N THR A 29 0.99 1.23 6.67
CA THR A 29 0.45 -0.03 7.16
C THR A 29 1.31 -0.61 8.27
N VAL A 30 2.64 -0.57 8.09
CA VAL A 30 3.54 -1.05 9.13
C VAL A 30 3.29 -0.29 10.44
N LYS A 31 3.22 1.03 10.37
CA LYS A 31 2.97 1.83 11.55
C LYS A 31 1.66 1.47 12.21
N ARG A 32 0.62 1.30 11.40
CA ARG A 32 -0.70 0.99 11.90
C ARG A 32 -0.72 -0.37 12.61
N LEU A 33 -0.12 -1.38 11.98
CA LEU A 33 -0.13 -2.73 12.54
C LEU A 33 0.79 -2.86 13.74
N GLU A 34 1.82 -2.05 13.83
CA GLU A 34 2.70 -2.06 14.99
C GLU A 34 2.09 -1.37 16.19
N SER A 35 1.18 -0.44 15.96
CA SER A 35 0.64 0.35 17.06
C SER A 35 -0.72 -0.13 17.54
N THR A 36 -1.45 -0.90 16.75
CA THR A 36 -2.83 -1.27 17.09
C THR A 36 -3.12 -2.69 16.61
N GLN A 37 -3.66 -3.52 17.49
CA GLN A 37 -4.16 -4.84 17.10
C GLN A 37 -5.55 -4.67 16.50
N ALA A 38 -5.70 -5.10 15.25
CA ALA A 38 -7.00 -5.05 14.60
C ALA A 38 -7.92 -6.09 15.23
N SER A 39 -9.14 -5.69 15.58
CA SER A 39 -10.06 -6.56 16.29
C SER A 39 -10.51 -7.75 15.46
N PHE A 40 -10.48 -7.60 14.13
CA PHE A 40 -10.95 -8.64 13.20
C PHE A 40 -9.83 -9.54 12.70
N LEU A 41 -8.62 -9.37 13.22
CA LEU A 41 -7.49 -10.24 12.88
C LEU A 41 -6.99 -10.91 14.13
N THR A 42 -6.63 -12.19 14.01
CA THR A 42 -5.91 -12.83 15.10
C THR A 42 -4.51 -12.24 15.18
N VAL A 43 -3.84 -12.48 16.31
CA VAL A 43 -2.46 -12.04 16.44
C VAL A 43 -1.59 -12.63 15.34
N GLU A 44 -1.82 -13.90 15.03
CA GLU A 44 -1.04 -14.55 13.98
C GLU A 44 -1.33 -13.97 12.60
N GLN A 45 -2.59 -13.67 12.33
CA GLN A 45 -2.95 -13.07 11.05
C GLN A 45 -2.34 -11.70 10.89
N GLN A 46 -2.37 -10.90 11.95
CA GLN A 46 -1.79 -9.58 11.90
C GLN A 46 -0.28 -9.63 11.75
N GLN A 47 0.36 -10.55 12.45
CA GLN A 47 1.81 -10.73 12.35
C GLN A 47 2.19 -11.16 10.93
N ASP A 48 1.41 -12.07 10.34
CA ASP A 48 1.65 -12.51 8.98
C ASP A 48 1.55 -11.34 7.99
N LEU A 49 0.51 -10.54 8.13
CA LEU A 49 0.34 -9.39 7.26
C LEU A 49 1.49 -8.40 7.43
N LEU A 50 1.87 -8.12 8.66
CA LEU A 50 2.97 -7.21 8.94
C LEU A 50 4.27 -7.70 8.29
N GLU A 51 4.57 -8.98 8.41
CA GLU A 51 5.78 -9.54 7.81
C GLU A 51 5.74 -9.45 6.30
N ARG A 52 4.59 -9.72 5.70
CA ARG A 52 4.46 -9.62 4.24
C ARG A 52 4.66 -8.18 3.77
N VAL A 53 4.11 -7.23 4.52
CA VAL A 53 4.25 -5.82 4.17
C VAL A 53 5.69 -5.37 4.34
N GLN A 54 6.35 -5.78 5.42
CA GLN A 54 7.74 -5.42 5.63
C GLN A 54 8.65 -5.99 4.55
N THR A 55 8.39 -7.24 4.14
CA THR A 55 9.15 -7.84 3.05
C THR A 55 8.93 -7.08 1.74
N ALA A 56 7.67 -6.75 1.45
CA ALA A 56 7.37 -6.00 0.24
C ALA A 56 8.04 -4.62 0.26
N LYS A 57 8.04 -3.98 1.42
CA LYS A 57 8.67 -2.67 1.57
C LYS A 57 10.16 -2.75 1.25
N GLN A 58 10.82 -3.80 1.71
CA GLN A 58 12.23 -4.01 1.39
C GLN A 58 12.44 -4.25 -0.10
N GLN A 59 11.54 -5.01 -0.72
CA GLN A 59 11.62 -5.28 -2.15
C GLN A 59 11.43 -3.99 -2.95
N VAL A 60 10.49 -3.15 -2.53
CA VAL A 60 10.28 -1.87 -3.20
C VAL A 60 11.52 -0.98 -3.04
N SER A 61 12.13 -0.97 -1.86
CA SER A 61 13.36 -0.20 -1.65
C SER A 61 14.47 -0.64 -2.60
N ALA A 62 14.63 -1.95 -2.76
CA ALA A 62 15.64 -2.47 -3.68
C ALA A 62 15.32 -2.06 -5.11
N ALA A 63 14.05 -2.10 -5.49
CA ALA A 63 13.63 -1.69 -6.82
C ALA A 63 13.87 -0.20 -7.03
N GLN A 64 13.67 0.62 -6.00
CA GLN A 64 13.93 2.05 -6.10
C GLN A 64 15.41 2.33 -6.34
N VAL A 65 16.27 1.62 -5.62
CA VAL A 65 17.71 1.78 -5.79
C VAL A 65 18.11 1.37 -7.21
N LEU A 66 17.63 0.23 -7.68
CA LEU A 66 17.95 -0.26 -9.00
C LEU A 66 17.41 0.68 -10.08
N SER A 67 16.21 1.17 -9.90
CA SER A 67 15.60 2.10 -10.85
C SER A 67 16.45 3.38 -10.95
N ALA A 68 16.85 3.92 -9.81
CA ALA A 68 17.66 5.13 -9.80
C ALA A 68 19.04 4.89 -10.45
N ALA A 69 19.64 3.75 -10.14
CA ALA A 69 20.98 3.44 -10.65
C ALA A 69 20.99 3.21 -12.17
N THR A 70 19.87 2.76 -12.73
CA THR A 70 19.79 2.44 -14.15
C THR A 70 18.91 3.41 -14.92
N ASP A 71 18.49 4.50 -14.27
CA ASP A 71 17.59 5.48 -14.89
C ASP A 71 16.31 4.78 -15.37
N SER A 72 15.78 3.88 -14.55
CA SER A 72 14.57 3.12 -14.80
C SER A 72 14.67 2.15 -15.97
N LYS A 73 15.86 1.88 -16.44
CA LYS A 73 16.02 0.96 -17.57
C LYS A 73 15.92 -0.49 -17.16
N ALA A 74 16.23 -0.81 -15.91
CA ALA A 74 16.18 -2.18 -15.44
C ALA A 74 14.79 -2.76 -15.48
N GLY A 75 13.77 -1.90 -15.30
CA GLY A 75 12.41 -2.37 -15.29
C GLY A 75 12.08 -3.17 -14.06
N ILE A 76 10.89 -3.73 -14.04
CA ILE A 76 10.41 -4.56 -12.96
C ILE A 76 9.51 -5.63 -13.54
N ASP A 77 9.57 -6.82 -12.98
CA ASP A 77 8.66 -7.90 -13.37
C ASP A 77 7.23 -7.51 -13.04
N MET A 78 6.35 -7.57 -14.03
CA MET A 78 4.95 -7.27 -13.80
C MET A 78 4.30 -8.16 -12.73
N PRO A 79 4.60 -9.47 -12.67
CA PRO A 79 4.02 -10.27 -11.59
C PRO A 79 4.37 -9.75 -10.20
N VAL A 80 5.56 -9.22 -10.03
CA VAL A 80 5.97 -8.65 -8.74
C VAL A 80 5.16 -7.39 -8.44
N VAL A 81 5.01 -6.51 -9.43
CA VAL A 81 4.20 -5.31 -9.26
C VAL A 81 2.77 -5.67 -8.92
N MET A 82 2.21 -6.68 -9.57
CA MET A 82 0.86 -7.12 -9.29
C MET A 82 0.72 -7.65 -7.86
N LYS A 83 1.73 -8.36 -7.37
CA LYS A 83 1.71 -8.81 -5.98
C LYS A 83 1.69 -7.64 -5.01
N TRP A 84 2.52 -6.63 -5.26
CA TRP A 84 2.53 -5.44 -4.41
C TRP A 84 1.18 -4.73 -4.46
N HIS A 85 0.60 -4.66 -5.64
CA HIS A 85 -0.70 -4.01 -5.83
C HIS A 85 -1.79 -4.73 -5.03
N LYS A 86 -1.80 -6.05 -5.10
CA LYS A 86 -2.76 -6.83 -4.32
C LYS A 86 -2.55 -6.60 -2.83
N LEU A 87 -1.29 -6.55 -2.41
CA LEU A 87 -1.00 -6.34 -1.00
C LEU A 87 -1.45 -4.96 -0.54
N VAL A 88 -1.26 -3.93 -1.38
CA VAL A 88 -1.76 -2.58 -1.07
C VAL A 88 -3.28 -2.62 -0.88
N HIS A 89 -3.99 -3.33 -1.74
CA HIS A 89 -5.44 -3.44 -1.61
C HIS A 89 -5.82 -4.13 -0.32
N GLU A 90 -5.10 -5.15 0.06
CA GLU A 90 -5.34 -5.83 1.34
C GLU A 90 -5.11 -4.86 2.49
N CYS A 91 -4.05 -4.07 2.43
CA CYS A 91 -3.76 -3.08 3.45
C CYS A 91 -4.85 -2.02 3.53
N TRP A 92 -5.35 -1.56 2.39
CA TRP A 92 -6.45 -0.58 2.38
C TRP A 92 -7.70 -1.17 3.02
N GLY A 93 -7.99 -2.45 2.73
CA GLY A 93 -9.14 -3.10 3.33
C GLY A 93 -9.06 -3.13 4.85
N VAL A 94 -7.88 -3.47 5.35
CA VAL A 94 -7.65 -3.48 6.80
C VAL A 94 -7.81 -2.07 7.37
N ALA A 95 -7.20 -1.08 6.71
CA ALA A 95 -7.23 0.29 7.20
C ALA A 95 -8.65 0.83 7.23
N ILE A 96 -9.43 0.57 6.19
CA ILE A 96 -10.79 1.04 6.12
C ILE A 96 -11.63 0.40 7.22
N ARG A 97 -11.44 -0.90 7.43
CA ARG A 97 -12.20 -1.59 8.46
C ARG A 97 -11.83 -1.11 9.86
N MET A 98 -10.55 -0.89 10.12
CA MET A 98 -10.13 -0.34 11.41
C MET A 98 -10.71 1.04 11.64
N LYS A 99 -10.71 1.86 10.61
CA LYS A 99 -11.27 3.20 10.71
C LYS A 99 -12.76 3.16 10.93
N ARG A 100 -13.46 2.25 10.26
CA ARG A 100 -14.90 2.10 10.43
C ARG A 100 -15.22 1.68 11.85
N GLU A 101 -14.48 0.74 12.41
CA GLU A 101 -14.72 0.30 13.77
C GLU A 101 -14.44 1.40 14.78
N ALA A 102 -13.41 2.21 14.54
CA ALA A 102 -13.15 3.34 15.41
C ALA A 102 -14.31 4.35 15.37
N SER A 103 -14.86 4.59 14.17
CA SER A 103 -16.00 5.48 14.03
C SER A 103 -17.21 4.95 14.74
N GLU A 104 -17.44 3.64 14.67
CA GLU A 104 -18.58 3.03 15.35
C GLU A 104 -18.45 3.17 16.85
N THR A 105 -17.23 3.01 17.36
CA THR A 105 -16.99 3.20 18.77
C THR A 105 -17.25 4.63 19.19
N GLU A 106 -16.84 5.57 18.37
CA GLU A 106 -17.12 6.98 18.65
C GLU A 106 -18.60 7.28 18.56
N SER A 107 -19.31 6.64 17.65
CA SER A 107 -20.73 6.85 17.49
C SER A 107 -21.52 6.44 18.72
N ASP A 108 -21.01 5.50 19.48
CA ASP A 108 -21.69 5.09 20.70
C ASP A 108 -21.80 6.23 21.70
N THR A 109 -20.89 7.18 21.62
CA THR A 109 -20.88 8.28 22.57
C THR A 109 -21.29 9.59 21.94
N GLN A 110 -21.37 9.66 20.62
CA GLN A 110 -21.68 10.88 19.92
C GLN A 110 -22.92 10.74 19.10
N GLU A 111 -23.47 11.90 18.80
CA GLU A 111 -24.57 11.96 17.86
C GLU A 111 -24.05 11.56 16.51
N PRO A 112 -24.65 10.60 15.91
CA PRO A 112 -24.12 10.20 14.63
C PRO A 112 -24.34 11.20 13.57
N ASP A 113 -24.85 11.96 13.32
CA ASP A 113 -24.96 12.85 12.34
C ASP A 113 -24.35 12.88 11.16
N THR A 114 -24.29 12.79 11.04
CA THR A 114 -23.83 12.78 10.21
C THR A 114 -23.51 12.49 9.24
N GLN A 115 -23.59 12.46 9.05
CA GLN A 115 -23.26 12.29 8.22
C GLN A 115 -23.12 11.77 7.41
N LYS A 116 -23.22 11.77 7.02
CA LYS A 116 -22.99 11.31 6.30
C LYS A 116 -22.74 11.07 5.47
N PRO A 117 -22.61 11.12 5.04
CA PRO A 117 -22.22 10.94 4.16
C PRO A 117 -22.10 10.61 3.27
N ASP A 118 -22.18 10.82 3.05
CA ASP A 118 -22.02 10.64 2.31
C ASP A 118 -21.85 10.20 1.72
N THR A 119 -21.85 10.22 1.65
CA THR A 119 -21.66 9.95 1.26
C THR A 119 -21.53 9.77 1.00
#